data_6dede03b68813b5f76fb78b923ef5331
#
_entry.id   6dede03b68813b5f76fb78b923ef5331
#
_cell.length_a   1.000
_cell.length_b   1.000
_cell.length_c   1.000
_cell.angle_alpha   90.00
_cell.angle_beta   90.00
_cell.angle_gamma   90.00
#
_symmetry.space_group_name_H-M   'P 1'
#
loop_
_entity.id
_entity.type
_entity.pdbx_description
1 polymer ?
#
loop_
_entity_poly.entity_id
_entity_poly.type
_entity_poly.pdbx_seq_one_letter_code
_entity_poly.pdbx_strand_id
1 'polypeptide(L)'
;MGAGLPAIAAALIHPARRVLAVCGDGGFMMSSQEMETAVRLKLNLVVLVVEDNAYGMIRWKQQADGFTDWGLTFGNPDFVAYAASYGARGSRVTGADGLAPALEAAFNAGGVQLVVVPIDYSENIRVLSGELSKLTAGPGRKAWD
;
A
#
# COMPACT_ATOMS: atom_id res chain seq x y z
N MET A 1 -3.10 -6.89 -4.67
CA MET A 1 -3.08 -7.83 -3.52
C MET A 1 -1.90 -8.76 -3.67
N GLY A 2 -1.27 -9.22 -2.56
CA GLY A 2 -0.12 -10.13 -2.62
C GLY A 2 1.22 -9.52 -3.05
N ALA A 3 1.45 -8.23 -2.83
CA ALA A 3 2.69 -7.55 -3.21
C ALA A 3 3.94 -8.05 -2.44
N GLY A 4 3.76 -8.74 -1.32
CA GLY A 4 4.86 -9.21 -0.47
C GLY A 4 5.81 -10.17 -1.19
N LEU A 5 5.30 -11.24 -1.78
CA LEU A 5 6.11 -12.24 -2.46
C LEU A 5 6.91 -11.69 -3.67
N PRO A 6 6.30 -10.95 -4.61
CA PRO A 6 7.05 -10.33 -5.70
C PRO A 6 8.14 -9.37 -5.22
N ALA A 7 7.89 -8.61 -4.15
CA ALA A 7 8.87 -7.68 -3.60
C ALA A 7 10.08 -8.42 -2.96
N ILE A 8 9.83 -9.52 -2.26
CA ILE A 8 10.88 -10.39 -1.73
C ILE A 8 11.74 -10.95 -2.86
N ALA A 9 11.10 -11.48 -3.91
CA ALA A 9 11.82 -11.98 -5.08
C ALA A 9 12.66 -10.88 -5.75
N ALA A 10 12.12 -9.68 -5.91
CA ALA A 10 12.84 -8.54 -6.47
C ALA A 10 14.06 -8.14 -5.61
N ALA A 11 13.90 -8.11 -4.28
CA ALA A 11 15.00 -7.79 -3.37
C ALA A 11 16.11 -8.86 -3.35
N LEU A 12 15.74 -10.13 -3.52
CA LEU A 12 16.70 -11.24 -3.64
C LEU A 12 17.51 -11.17 -4.94
N ILE A 13 16.83 -10.92 -6.06
CA ILE A 13 17.46 -10.91 -7.40
C ILE A 13 18.26 -9.63 -7.61
N HIS A 14 17.87 -8.53 -6.99
CA HIS A 14 18.48 -7.22 -7.16
C HIS A 14 18.91 -6.59 -5.82
N PRO A 15 19.87 -7.19 -5.08
CA PRO A 15 20.23 -6.75 -3.73
C PRO A 15 20.83 -5.34 -3.66
N ALA A 16 21.36 -4.82 -4.79
CA ALA A 16 21.90 -3.47 -4.89
C ALA A 16 20.84 -2.40 -5.24
N ARG A 17 19.59 -2.81 -5.51
CA ARG A 17 18.52 -1.88 -5.88
C ARG A 17 17.64 -1.56 -4.67
N ARG A 18 17.11 -0.33 -4.64
CA ARG A 18 16.02 0.02 -3.74
C ARG A 18 14.75 -0.69 -4.21
N VAL A 19 14.14 -1.48 -3.34
CA VAL A 19 12.88 -2.18 -3.61
C VAL A 19 11.80 -1.62 -2.72
N LEU A 20 10.72 -1.15 -3.34
CA LEU A 20 9.52 -0.65 -2.66
C LEU A 20 8.33 -1.53 -3.02
N ALA A 21 7.69 -2.12 -2.02
CA ALA A 21 6.38 -2.75 -2.15
C ALA A 21 5.30 -1.76 -1.70
N VAL A 22 4.37 -1.42 -2.59
CA VAL A 22 3.20 -0.57 -2.23
C VAL A 22 1.96 -1.44 -2.19
N CYS A 23 1.25 -1.44 -1.08
CA CYS A 23 0.03 -2.21 -0.89
C CYS A 23 -0.96 -1.47 0.02
N GLY A 24 -2.24 -1.69 -0.20
CA GLY A 24 -3.26 -1.34 0.78
C GLY A 24 -3.17 -2.24 2.00
N ASP A 25 -3.73 -1.80 3.11
CA ASP A 25 -3.73 -2.54 4.39
C ASP A 25 -4.35 -3.93 4.27
N GLY A 26 -5.54 -4.06 3.67
CA GLY A 26 -6.14 -5.36 3.40
C GLY A 26 -5.31 -6.24 2.47
N GLY A 27 -4.64 -5.65 1.47
CA GLY A 27 -3.73 -6.36 0.57
C GLY A 27 -2.44 -6.80 1.26
N PHE A 28 -1.92 -6.00 2.19
CA PHE A 28 -0.79 -6.35 3.03
C PHE A 28 -1.11 -7.53 3.94
N MET A 29 -2.25 -7.49 4.63
CA MET A 29 -2.66 -8.54 5.57
C MET A 29 -2.85 -9.91 4.91
N MET A 30 -3.09 -9.98 3.60
CA MET A 30 -3.21 -11.27 2.89
C MET A 30 -1.90 -12.05 2.81
N SER A 31 -0.74 -11.40 2.94
CA SER A 31 0.59 -12.04 2.86
C SER A 31 1.60 -11.41 3.83
N SER A 32 1.13 -10.82 4.90
CA SER A 32 1.95 -10.09 5.88
C SER A 32 2.96 -10.99 6.62
N GLN A 33 2.67 -12.28 6.74
CA GLN A 33 3.58 -13.28 7.32
C GLN A 33 4.91 -13.41 6.56
N GLU A 34 4.95 -12.97 5.29
CA GLU A 34 6.17 -12.97 4.49
C GLU A 34 7.22 -11.98 5.00
N MET A 35 6.87 -11.13 5.94
CA MET A 35 7.85 -10.32 6.68
C MET A 35 8.89 -11.19 7.39
N GLU A 36 8.48 -12.36 7.91
CA GLU A 36 9.43 -13.33 8.48
C GLU A 36 10.49 -13.72 7.47
N THR A 37 10.06 -14.10 6.27
CA THR A 37 10.95 -14.49 5.18
C THR A 37 11.92 -13.36 4.83
N ALA A 38 11.42 -12.13 4.70
CA ALA A 38 12.24 -10.96 4.37
C ALA A 38 13.28 -10.66 5.46
N VAL A 39 12.89 -10.72 6.73
CA VAL A 39 13.79 -10.49 7.87
C VAL A 39 14.84 -11.59 7.99
N ARG A 40 14.42 -12.84 7.94
CA ARG A 40 15.33 -14.00 8.01
C ARG A 40 16.37 -14.00 6.89
N LEU A 41 15.99 -13.58 5.69
CA LEU A 41 16.88 -13.43 4.55
C LEU A 41 17.68 -12.12 4.55
N LYS A 42 17.49 -11.26 5.57
CA LYS A 42 18.17 -9.97 5.74
C LYS A 42 18.07 -9.07 4.51
N LEU A 43 16.89 -9.01 3.91
CA LEU A 43 16.65 -8.23 2.70
C LEU A 43 16.61 -6.72 2.98
N ASN A 44 17.00 -5.93 1.99
CA ASN A 44 16.74 -4.49 1.96
C ASN A 44 15.43 -4.25 1.23
N LEU A 45 14.35 -4.09 1.99
CA LEU A 45 12.99 -3.97 1.45
C LEU A 45 12.20 -2.90 2.24
N VAL A 46 11.63 -1.97 1.51
CA VAL A 46 10.65 -1.02 2.09
C VAL A 46 9.25 -1.46 1.67
N VAL A 47 8.37 -1.62 2.64
CA VAL A 47 6.95 -1.90 2.43
C VAL A 47 6.16 -0.65 2.83
N LEU A 48 5.47 -0.04 1.87
CA LEU A 48 4.56 1.07 2.10
C LEU A 48 3.13 0.53 2.19
N VAL A 49 2.54 0.65 3.38
CA VAL A 49 1.14 0.29 3.63
C VAL A 49 0.28 1.55 3.55
N VAL A 50 -0.59 1.59 2.57
CA VAL A 50 -1.60 2.64 2.38
C VAL A 50 -2.84 2.22 3.18
N GLU A 51 -3.14 2.94 4.27
CA GLU A 51 -4.10 2.53 5.28
C GLU A 51 -5.40 3.33 5.19
N ASP A 52 -6.52 2.64 5.02
CA ASP A 52 -7.88 3.22 5.07
C ASP A 52 -8.86 2.40 5.92
N ASN A 53 -8.41 1.32 6.56
CA ASN A 53 -9.22 0.39 7.37
C ASN A 53 -10.36 -0.25 6.58
N ALA A 54 -10.16 -0.45 5.28
CA ALA A 54 -11.18 -0.99 4.39
C ALA A 54 -10.61 -1.61 3.12
N TYR A 55 -11.45 -2.32 2.40
CA TYR A 55 -11.21 -2.65 1.00
C TYR A 55 -11.63 -1.47 0.11
N GLY A 56 -10.85 -0.36 0.16
CA GLY A 56 -11.21 0.93 -0.41
C GLY A 56 -11.55 0.90 -1.89
N MET A 57 -10.82 0.15 -2.72
CA MET A 57 -11.13 0.00 -4.16
C MET A 57 -12.47 -0.70 -4.40
N ILE A 58 -12.80 -1.70 -3.58
CA ILE A 58 -14.09 -2.41 -3.68
C ILE A 58 -15.21 -1.48 -3.23
N ARG A 59 -15.01 -0.76 -2.11
CA ARG A 59 -15.95 0.25 -1.61
C ARG A 59 -16.25 1.29 -2.66
N TRP A 60 -15.22 1.85 -3.29
CA TRP A 60 -15.38 2.83 -4.34
C TRP A 60 -16.20 2.30 -5.52
N LYS A 61 -15.93 1.07 -5.98
CA LYS A 61 -16.71 0.44 -7.05
C LYS A 61 -18.17 0.20 -6.67
N GLN A 62 -18.42 -0.30 -5.47
CA GLN A 62 -19.80 -0.48 -4.97
C GLN A 62 -20.55 0.86 -4.96
N GLN A 63 -19.93 1.93 -4.47
CA GLN A 63 -20.54 3.26 -4.46
C GLN A 63 -20.80 3.81 -5.87
N ALA A 64 -19.87 3.61 -6.79
CA ALA A 64 -20.03 4.03 -8.18
C ALA A 64 -21.19 3.30 -8.89
N ASP A 65 -21.42 2.03 -8.54
CA ASP A 65 -22.51 1.21 -9.06
C ASP A 65 -23.83 1.34 -8.27
N GLY A 66 -23.88 2.24 -7.27
CA GLY A 66 -25.06 2.50 -6.44
C GLY A 66 -25.36 1.45 -5.37
N PHE A 67 -24.42 0.55 -5.06
CA PHE A 67 -24.58 -0.40 -3.97
C PHE A 67 -24.27 0.23 -2.60
N THR A 68 -24.92 -0.28 -1.57
CA THR A 68 -24.63 0.12 -0.18
C THR A 68 -23.29 -0.47 0.29
N ASP A 69 -22.57 0.29 1.12
CA ASP A 69 -21.35 -0.21 1.78
C ASP A 69 -21.71 -1.33 2.76
N TRP A 70 -21.22 -2.55 2.47
CA TRP A 70 -21.45 -3.71 3.33
C TRP A 70 -20.22 -4.61 3.36
N GLY A 71 -19.75 -4.92 4.59
CA GLY A 71 -18.70 -5.91 4.82
C GLY A 71 -17.30 -5.49 4.37
N LEU A 72 -17.05 -4.21 4.11
CA LEU A 72 -15.78 -3.72 3.55
C LEU A 72 -14.86 -3.08 4.58
N THR A 73 -15.36 -2.77 5.78
CA THR A 73 -14.60 -2.16 6.86
C THR A 73 -14.02 -3.24 7.78
N PHE A 74 -12.79 -3.06 8.21
CA PHE A 74 -12.12 -3.93 9.18
C PHE A 74 -11.20 -3.11 10.09
N GLY A 75 -10.78 -3.71 11.22
CA GLY A 75 -9.77 -3.13 12.10
C GLY A 75 -8.38 -3.60 11.70
N ASN A 76 -7.45 -2.67 11.57
CA ASN A 76 -6.04 -2.98 11.38
C ASN A 76 -5.34 -3.22 12.73
N PRO A 77 -4.29 -4.06 12.76
CA PRO A 77 -3.36 -4.08 13.86
C PRO A 77 -2.55 -2.77 13.89
N ASP A 78 -1.85 -2.50 14.97
CA ASP A 78 -0.76 -1.52 14.94
C ASP A 78 0.36 -2.07 14.05
N PHE A 79 0.44 -1.59 12.83
CA PHE A 79 1.44 -2.05 11.85
C PHE A 79 2.88 -1.74 12.26
N VAL A 80 3.12 -0.71 13.08
CA VAL A 80 4.45 -0.39 13.59
C VAL A 80 4.88 -1.46 14.60
N ALA A 81 4.00 -1.78 15.55
CA ALA A 81 4.22 -2.87 16.49
C ALA A 81 4.29 -4.24 15.81
N TYR A 82 3.47 -4.44 14.77
CA TYR A 82 3.47 -5.64 13.94
C TYR A 82 4.84 -5.85 13.26
N ALA A 83 5.40 -4.82 12.63
CA ALA A 83 6.73 -4.88 12.05
C ALA A 83 7.80 -5.24 13.09
N ALA A 84 7.75 -4.60 14.26
CA ALA A 84 8.69 -4.85 15.35
C ALA A 84 8.63 -6.29 15.86
N SER A 85 7.45 -6.93 15.86
CA SER A 85 7.28 -8.33 16.28
C SER A 85 8.03 -9.33 15.40
N TYR A 86 8.31 -8.98 14.15
CA TYR A 86 9.16 -9.77 13.23
C TYR A 86 10.64 -9.35 13.24
N GLY A 87 11.01 -8.31 14.02
CA GLY A 87 12.37 -7.76 14.02
C GLY A 87 12.62 -6.77 12.87
N ALA A 88 11.58 -6.33 12.16
CA ALA A 88 11.62 -5.24 11.21
C ALA A 88 11.42 -3.89 11.90
N ARG A 89 11.62 -2.78 11.19
CA ARG A 89 11.32 -1.44 11.69
C ARG A 89 10.03 -0.90 11.07
N GLY A 90 9.17 -0.35 11.92
CA GLY A 90 7.94 0.31 11.48
C GLY A 90 7.98 1.81 11.75
N SER A 91 7.36 2.59 10.86
CA SER A 91 7.12 4.01 11.05
C SER A 91 5.74 4.40 10.50
N ARG A 92 5.14 5.46 11.07
CA ARG A 92 3.85 6.00 10.63
C ARG A 92 4.01 7.44 10.20
N VAL A 93 3.50 7.74 9.01
CA VAL A 93 3.44 9.11 8.48
C VAL A 93 2.18 9.80 9.00
N THR A 94 2.30 11.04 9.43
CA THR A 94 1.19 11.83 10.00
C THR A 94 0.64 12.90 9.06
N GLY A 95 1.29 13.15 7.93
CA GLY A 95 0.86 14.12 6.93
C GLY A 95 1.58 13.92 5.60
N ALA A 96 1.02 14.47 4.53
CA ALA A 96 1.51 14.28 3.16
C ALA A 96 3.01 14.64 3.01
N ASP A 97 3.45 15.74 3.62
CA ASP A 97 4.85 16.22 3.55
C ASP A 97 5.84 15.27 4.22
N GLY A 98 5.34 14.40 5.11
CA GLY A 98 6.16 13.39 5.81
C GLY A 98 6.48 12.17 4.98
N LEU A 99 5.76 11.90 3.89
CA LEU A 99 5.90 10.64 3.13
C LEU A 99 7.27 10.49 2.47
N ALA A 100 7.71 11.48 1.72
CA ALA A 100 8.99 11.41 1.02
C ALA A 100 10.18 11.31 1.99
N PRO A 101 10.27 12.12 3.07
CA PRO A 101 11.30 11.96 4.09
C PRO A 101 11.27 10.59 4.77
N ALA A 102 10.09 10.04 5.08
CA ALA A 102 9.96 8.73 5.70
C ALA A 102 10.47 7.59 4.79
N LEU A 103 10.15 7.64 3.50
CA LEU A 103 10.65 6.67 2.52
C LEU A 103 12.17 6.76 2.36
N GLU A 104 12.74 7.97 2.25
CA GLU A 104 14.19 8.14 2.18
C GLU A 104 14.89 7.64 3.44
N ALA A 105 14.34 7.93 4.62
CA ALA A 105 14.88 7.42 5.89
C ALA A 105 14.82 5.87 5.93
N ALA A 106 13.72 5.27 5.47
CA ALA A 106 13.55 3.83 5.40
C ALA A 106 14.56 3.18 4.46
N PHE A 107 14.77 3.73 3.26
CA PHE A 107 15.77 3.23 2.32
C PHE A 107 17.21 3.35 2.85
N ASN A 108 17.51 4.43 3.55
CA ASN A 108 18.86 4.66 4.09
C ASN A 108 19.16 3.81 5.33
N ALA A 109 18.12 3.42 6.09
CA ALA A 109 18.26 2.56 7.27
C ALA A 109 18.63 1.11 6.92
N GLY A 110 18.30 0.66 5.73
CA GLY A 110 18.49 -0.73 5.30
C GLY A 110 17.63 -1.73 6.07
N GLY A 111 17.74 -3.00 5.72
CA GLY A 111 16.92 -4.08 6.26
C GLY A 111 15.45 -3.96 5.84
N VAL A 112 14.56 -4.62 6.58
CA VAL A 112 13.13 -4.58 6.31
C VAL A 112 12.49 -3.40 7.04
N GLN A 113 11.86 -2.51 6.29
CA GLN A 113 11.21 -1.29 6.78
C GLN A 113 9.73 -1.32 6.40
N LEU A 114 8.84 -1.00 7.33
CA LEU A 114 7.42 -0.82 7.09
C LEU A 114 7.04 0.64 7.31
N VAL A 115 6.55 1.30 6.28
CA VAL A 115 6.06 2.68 6.36
C VAL A 115 4.54 2.66 6.21
N VAL A 116 3.82 3.19 7.18
CA VAL A 116 2.36 3.27 7.18
C VAL A 116 1.93 4.68 6.86
N VAL A 117 1.08 4.85 5.86
CA VAL A 117 0.50 6.14 5.49
C VAL A 117 -1.02 6.05 5.49
N PRO A 118 -1.71 6.74 6.42
CA PRO A 118 -3.16 6.87 6.33
C PRO A 118 -3.55 7.71 5.13
N ILE A 119 -4.62 7.31 4.45
CA ILE A 119 -5.14 8.01 3.27
C ILE A 119 -6.61 8.33 3.42
N ASP A 120 -7.03 9.35 2.68
CA ASP A 120 -8.41 9.76 2.53
C ASP A 120 -8.85 9.59 1.08
N TYR A 121 -9.92 8.82 0.87
CA TYR A 121 -10.50 8.55 -0.44
C TYR A 121 -11.68 9.46 -0.80
N SER A 122 -11.95 10.50 -0.03
CA SER A 122 -13.11 11.41 -0.25
C SER A 122 -13.14 12.00 -1.67
N GLU A 123 -11.96 12.22 -2.27
CA GLU A 123 -11.82 12.80 -3.60
C GLU A 123 -11.82 11.80 -4.76
N ASN A 124 -11.83 10.49 -4.48
CA ASN A 124 -11.65 9.46 -5.50
C ASN A 124 -12.68 9.52 -6.62
N ILE A 125 -13.97 9.73 -6.30
CA ILE A 125 -15.03 9.80 -7.31
C ILE A 125 -14.78 10.99 -8.23
N ARG A 126 -14.49 12.16 -7.67
CA ARG A 126 -14.21 13.37 -8.44
C ARG A 126 -12.98 13.20 -9.34
N VAL A 127 -11.89 12.72 -8.79
CA VAL A 127 -10.60 12.62 -9.51
C VAL A 127 -10.63 11.46 -10.51
N LEU A 128 -10.95 10.24 -10.06
CA LEU A 128 -10.80 9.05 -10.90
C LEU A 128 -11.92 8.93 -11.95
N SER A 129 -13.16 9.21 -11.56
CA SER A 129 -14.31 9.12 -12.49
C SER A 129 -14.59 10.41 -13.24
N GLY A 130 -14.25 11.56 -12.65
CA GLY A 130 -14.51 12.88 -13.24
C GLY A 130 -13.33 13.41 -14.07
N GLU A 131 -12.18 13.60 -13.47
CA GLU A 131 -11.04 14.29 -14.11
C GLU A 131 -10.21 13.35 -14.98
N LEU A 132 -9.76 12.21 -14.43
CA LEU A 132 -8.92 11.27 -15.18
C LEU A 132 -9.67 10.61 -16.34
N SER A 133 -10.95 10.33 -16.19
CA SER A 133 -11.76 9.77 -17.28
C SER A 133 -11.84 10.73 -18.49
N LYS A 134 -11.90 12.04 -18.25
CA LYS A 134 -11.88 13.06 -19.32
C LYS A 134 -10.52 13.15 -20.03
N LEU A 135 -9.42 12.93 -19.30
CA LEU A 135 -8.08 12.96 -19.86
C LEU A 135 -7.77 11.69 -20.68
N THR A 136 -8.37 10.56 -20.32
CA THR A 136 -8.16 9.26 -20.98
C THR A 136 -9.18 8.97 -22.07
N ALA A 137 -10.30 9.69 -22.14
CA ALA A 137 -11.28 9.63 -23.19
C ALA A 137 -10.77 10.37 -24.44
N GLY A 138 -9.85 9.76 -25.17
CA GLY A 138 -9.57 10.19 -26.54
C GLY A 138 -10.81 10.00 -27.41
N PRO A 139 -10.95 10.75 -28.53
CA PRO A 139 -12.11 10.62 -29.43
C PRO A 139 -12.22 9.16 -29.90
N GLY A 140 -13.24 8.43 -29.44
CA GLY A 140 -13.56 7.06 -29.84
C GLY A 140 -13.32 5.95 -28.80
N ARG A 141 -12.84 6.23 -27.59
CA ARG A 141 -12.84 5.25 -26.50
C ARG A 141 -14.01 5.49 -25.57
N LYS A 142 -14.94 4.53 -25.50
CA LYS A 142 -15.97 4.51 -24.45
C LYS A 142 -15.26 4.34 -23.11
N ALA A 143 -15.67 5.13 -22.12
CA ALA A 143 -15.32 4.88 -20.72
C ALA A 143 -15.72 3.42 -20.40
N TRP A 144 -14.83 2.69 -19.81
CA TRP A 144 -14.92 1.33 -19.27
C TRP A 144 -16.34 0.81 -19.11
N ASP A 145 -16.83 -0.01 -20.08
CA ASP A 145 -18.01 -0.86 -19.90
C ASP A 145 -17.69 -1.99 -18.93
#